data_8157a34a79c4a63378e3a830203e3702
#
_entry.id   8157a34a79c4a63378e3a830203e3702
#
_cell.length_a   1.000
_cell.length_b   1.000
_cell.length_c   1.000
_cell.angle_alpha   90.00
_cell.angle_beta   90.00
_cell.angle_gamma   90.00
#
_symmetry.space_group_name_H-M   'P 1'
#
loop_
_entity.id
_entity.type
_entity.pdbx_description
1 polymer ?
#
loop_
_entity_poly.entity_id
_entity_poly.type
_entity_poly.pdbx_seq_one_letter_code
_entity_poly.pdbx_strand_id
1 'polypeptide(L)'
;MKPILFAALCLVTNLAFAQKTIEKKFPWSSAQTANLNLKFADSIQVRYWDKAEVSVRIAVVINNGRLNDALTVESGSTADEITLKTDFDKEMLKKGKAEDCPGQKHTWRTEHNGSDYYVCSKINYQVYLPRNAKLKLETINGNIDIKGASSPVFAKTISGYIDFSWPKSRGANLAMKTITGEVYTDLDIDFKNKKQKNPIVGYLLEGTVNGGGPDVRLESISNNVYLRKN
;
A
#
# COMPACT_ATOMS: atom_id res chain seq x y z
N MET A 1 18.20 -58.39 -32.86
CA MET A 1 17.06 -57.86 -32.09
C MET A 1 17.59 -56.65 -31.29
N LYS A 2 17.21 -55.43 -31.68
CA LYS A 2 17.60 -54.18 -30.96
C LYS A 2 16.46 -53.77 -30.02
N PRO A 3 16.67 -53.52 -28.73
CA PRO A 3 15.61 -52.99 -27.87
C PRO A 3 15.43 -51.49 -28.13
N ILE A 4 14.18 -51.08 -28.44
CA ILE A 4 13.75 -49.69 -28.56
C ILE A 4 13.49 -49.19 -27.16
N LEU A 5 14.35 -48.25 -26.68
CA LEU A 5 14.20 -47.57 -25.42
C LEU A 5 13.16 -46.47 -25.56
N PHE A 6 11.96 -46.67 -25.02
CA PHE A 6 10.92 -45.67 -24.94
C PHE A 6 11.22 -44.70 -23.78
N ALA A 7 11.76 -43.54 -24.08
CA ALA A 7 11.94 -42.46 -23.09
C ALA A 7 10.57 -41.76 -22.88
N ALA A 8 9.89 -42.09 -21.79
CA ALA A 8 8.70 -41.38 -21.36
C ALA A 8 9.12 -39.99 -20.83
N LEU A 9 8.93 -38.96 -21.65
CA LEU A 9 9.09 -37.56 -21.26
C LEU A 9 7.90 -37.16 -20.39
N CYS A 10 8.05 -37.20 -19.05
CA CYS A 10 7.09 -36.64 -18.11
C CYS A 10 7.07 -35.11 -18.25
N LEU A 11 6.08 -34.57 -18.98
CA LEU A 11 5.74 -33.14 -18.94
C LEU A 11 5.20 -32.82 -17.53
N VAL A 12 6.06 -32.31 -16.65
CA VAL A 12 5.63 -31.65 -15.41
C VAL A 12 5.04 -30.31 -15.81
N THR A 13 3.72 -30.23 -15.99
CA THR A 13 3.01 -28.98 -16.12
C THR A 13 3.02 -28.28 -14.77
N ASN A 14 3.98 -27.37 -14.57
CA ASN A 14 3.91 -26.43 -13.46
C ASN A 14 2.65 -25.59 -13.69
N LEU A 15 1.62 -25.79 -12.88
CA LEU A 15 0.50 -24.87 -12.72
C LEU A 15 1.06 -23.59 -12.07
N ALA A 16 1.59 -22.71 -12.91
CA ALA A 16 1.95 -21.36 -12.48
C ALA A 16 0.64 -20.66 -12.09
N PHE A 17 0.40 -20.50 -10.81
CA PHE A 17 -0.69 -19.67 -10.30
C PHE A 17 -0.51 -18.27 -10.89
N ALA A 18 -1.42 -17.89 -11.79
CA ALA A 18 -1.26 -16.69 -12.59
C ALA A 18 -1.51 -15.44 -11.73
N GLN A 19 -0.44 -14.82 -11.26
CA GLN A 19 -0.49 -13.47 -10.73
C GLN A 19 -0.97 -12.52 -11.83
N LYS A 20 -2.08 -11.83 -11.62
CA LYS A 20 -2.52 -10.75 -12.49
C LYS A 20 -1.73 -9.49 -12.19
N THR A 21 -1.22 -8.84 -13.23
CA THR A 21 -0.57 -7.54 -13.12
C THR A 21 -1.44 -6.49 -13.80
N ILE A 22 -1.74 -5.40 -13.08
CA ILE A 22 -2.47 -4.24 -13.61
C ILE A 22 -1.51 -3.05 -13.56
N GLU A 23 -1.35 -2.34 -14.68
CA GLU A 23 -0.54 -1.12 -14.76
C GLU A 23 -1.42 0.06 -15.14
N LYS A 24 -1.23 1.19 -14.44
CA LYS A 24 -1.85 2.48 -14.73
C LYS A 24 -0.77 3.54 -14.79
N LYS A 25 -0.78 4.35 -15.83
CA LYS A 25 0.18 5.43 -16.05
C LYS A 25 -0.57 6.71 -16.42
N PHE A 26 -0.13 7.81 -15.83
CA PHE A 26 -0.75 9.11 -16.04
C PHE A 26 0.35 10.15 -16.27
N PRO A 27 0.25 10.96 -17.34
CA PRO A 27 1.08 12.15 -17.47
C PRO A 27 0.90 13.04 -16.23
N TRP A 28 1.98 13.64 -15.75
CA TRP A 28 2.00 14.45 -14.55
C TRP A 28 2.13 15.93 -14.86
N SER A 29 1.32 16.75 -14.20
CA SER A 29 1.44 18.20 -14.11
C SER A 29 1.80 18.61 -12.67
N SER A 30 2.65 19.60 -12.49
CA SER A 30 3.12 20.07 -11.18
C SER A 30 2.01 20.60 -10.25
N ALA A 31 0.85 20.95 -10.78
CA ALA A 31 -0.32 21.37 -10.01
C ALA A 31 -1.03 20.21 -9.32
N GLN A 32 -0.91 18.99 -9.86
CA GLN A 32 -1.68 17.84 -9.43
C GLN A 32 -1.19 17.25 -8.09
N THR A 33 -2.11 16.57 -7.42
CA THR A 33 -1.85 15.70 -6.27
C THR A 33 -2.12 14.25 -6.68
N ALA A 34 -1.25 13.31 -6.35
CA ALA A 34 -1.53 11.89 -6.47
C ALA A 34 -2.42 11.46 -5.28
N ASN A 35 -3.71 11.20 -5.54
CA ASN A 35 -4.72 10.81 -4.56
C ASN A 35 -5.06 9.32 -4.74
N LEU A 36 -4.46 8.48 -3.89
CA LEU A 36 -4.49 7.03 -3.99
C LEU A 36 -5.27 6.44 -2.81
N ASN A 37 -6.37 5.74 -3.08
CA ASN A 37 -7.12 4.99 -2.09
C ASN A 37 -7.03 3.49 -2.42
N LEU A 38 -6.04 2.82 -1.81
CA LEU A 38 -5.66 1.44 -2.10
C LEU A 38 -6.13 0.54 -0.95
N LYS A 39 -7.43 0.27 -0.87
CA LYS A 39 -8.10 -0.30 0.31
C LYS A 39 -7.50 -1.61 0.82
N PHE A 40 -7.19 -2.54 -0.07
CA PHE A 40 -6.74 -3.88 0.30
C PHE A 40 -5.34 -4.11 -0.26
N ALA A 41 -4.36 -4.12 0.62
CA ALA A 41 -2.97 -4.31 0.26
C ALA A 41 -2.26 -5.20 1.29
N ASP A 42 -1.26 -5.96 0.86
CA ASP A 42 -0.23 -6.52 1.74
C ASP A 42 0.91 -5.51 1.87
N SER A 43 1.32 -4.91 0.77
CA SER A 43 2.34 -3.87 0.76
C SER A 43 2.10 -2.80 -0.30
N ILE A 44 2.45 -1.56 0.04
CA ILE A 44 2.42 -0.41 -0.86
C ILE A 44 3.81 0.22 -0.81
N GLN A 45 4.55 0.12 -1.90
CA GLN A 45 5.86 0.73 -2.05
C GLN A 45 5.75 1.99 -2.90
N VAL A 46 6.09 3.14 -2.35
CA VAL A 46 6.13 4.43 -3.06
C VAL A 46 7.57 4.86 -3.25
N ARG A 47 7.93 5.17 -4.48
CA ARG A 47 9.24 5.66 -4.88
C ARG A 47 9.09 6.91 -5.74
N TYR A 48 9.99 7.85 -5.58
CA TYR A 48 10.01 9.07 -6.36
C TYR A 48 11.08 9.00 -7.45
N TRP A 49 10.77 9.46 -8.66
CA TRP A 49 11.63 9.40 -9.83
C TRP A 49 11.67 10.70 -10.63
N ASP A 50 12.52 10.75 -11.66
CA ASP A 50 12.71 11.96 -12.50
C ASP A 50 11.79 12.03 -13.72
N LYS A 51 10.81 11.14 -13.84
CA LYS A 51 9.84 11.15 -14.94
C LYS A 51 8.63 12.01 -14.61
N ALA A 52 8.10 12.74 -15.58
CA ALA A 52 6.84 13.48 -15.48
C ALA A 52 5.64 12.53 -15.68
N GLU A 53 5.56 11.48 -14.90
CA GLU A 53 4.55 10.43 -14.98
C GLU A 53 4.29 9.84 -13.59
N VAL A 54 3.03 9.61 -13.25
CA VAL A 54 2.62 8.74 -12.14
C VAL A 54 2.41 7.34 -12.69
N SER A 55 3.09 6.34 -12.12
CA SER A 55 2.93 4.94 -12.51
C SER A 55 2.54 4.11 -11.31
N VAL A 56 1.50 3.30 -11.45
CA VAL A 56 1.03 2.35 -10.44
C VAL A 56 0.97 0.96 -11.03
N ARG A 57 1.75 0.04 -10.47
CA ARG A 57 1.73 -1.38 -10.80
C ARG A 57 1.13 -2.16 -9.63
N ILE A 58 0.13 -2.98 -9.92
CA ILE A 58 -0.60 -3.79 -8.95
C ILE A 58 -0.39 -5.26 -9.28
N ALA A 59 0.18 -6.00 -8.35
CA ALA A 59 0.34 -7.46 -8.45
C ALA A 59 -0.76 -8.11 -7.60
N VAL A 60 -1.64 -8.88 -8.23
CA VAL A 60 -2.88 -9.40 -7.63
C VAL A 60 -2.91 -10.92 -7.67
N VAL A 61 -3.14 -11.53 -6.53
CA VAL A 61 -3.50 -12.94 -6.40
C VAL A 61 -4.66 -13.03 -5.42
N ILE A 62 -5.85 -13.42 -5.91
CA ILE A 62 -7.04 -13.64 -5.09
C ILE A 62 -7.51 -15.07 -5.35
N ASN A 63 -7.70 -15.86 -4.28
CA ASN A 63 -8.12 -17.26 -4.35
C ASN A 63 -7.29 -18.07 -5.35
N ASN A 64 -5.95 -18.08 -5.16
CA ASN A 64 -4.97 -18.70 -6.06
C ASN A 64 -5.08 -18.24 -7.52
N GLY A 65 -5.50 -16.98 -7.75
CA GLY A 65 -5.62 -16.40 -9.09
C GLY A 65 -7.01 -16.54 -9.72
N ARG A 66 -7.88 -17.38 -9.16
CA ARG A 66 -9.21 -17.66 -9.71
C ARG A 66 -10.16 -16.46 -9.63
N LEU A 67 -9.98 -15.61 -8.63
CA LEU A 67 -10.80 -14.42 -8.41
C LEU A 67 -10.01 -13.10 -8.57
N ASN A 68 -8.93 -13.09 -9.36
CA ASN A 68 -8.14 -11.87 -9.57
C ASN A 68 -8.96 -10.70 -10.13
N ASP A 69 -10.00 -10.99 -10.91
CA ASP A 69 -10.89 -9.99 -11.49
C ASP A 69 -11.84 -9.37 -10.46
N ALA A 70 -11.91 -9.91 -9.23
CA ALA A 70 -12.66 -9.31 -8.14
C ALA A 70 -12.01 -8.01 -7.61
N LEU A 71 -10.72 -7.74 -7.92
CA LEU A 71 -10.14 -6.43 -7.65
C LEU A 71 -10.60 -5.43 -8.71
N THR A 72 -11.41 -4.47 -8.30
CA THR A 72 -11.81 -3.34 -9.13
C THR A 72 -10.81 -2.20 -9.01
N VAL A 73 -10.52 -1.52 -10.12
CA VAL A 73 -9.58 -0.39 -10.18
C VAL A 73 -10.23 0.76 -10.93
N GLU A 74 -10.61 1.78 -10.21
CA GLU A 74 -11.10 3.04 -10.76
C GLU A 74 -9.96 4.05 -10.80
N SER A 75 -9.82 4.77 -11.89
CA SER A 75 -8.75 5.76 -12.02
C SER A 75 -9.16 6.93 -12.91
N GLY A 76 -8.65 8.11 -12.61
CA GLY A 76 -8.92 9.34 -13.33
C GLY A 76 -7.78 10.35 -13.22
N SER A 77 -7.78 11.33 -14.10
CA SER A 77 -6.86 12.47 -14.05
C SER A 77 -7.64 13.75 -14.40
N THR A 78 -7.52 14.74 -13.53
CA THR A 78 -8.05 16.10 -13.71
C THR A 78 -6.91 17.10 -13.70
N ALA A 79 -7.22 18.40 -13.80
CA ALA A 79 -6.20 19.46 -13.69
C ALA A 79 -5.51 19.45 -12.30
N ASP A 80 -6.22 19.05 -11.24
CA ASP A 80 -5.78 19.23 -9.85
C ASP A 80 -5.30 17.91 -9.21
N GLU A 81 -5.76 16.76 -9.71
CA GLU A 81 -5.39 15.47 -9.11
C GLU A 81 -5.39 14.31 -10.11
N ILE A 82 -4.57 13.32 -9.80
CA ILE A 82 -4.61 11.97 -10.34
C ILE A 82 -5.19 11.08 -9.27
N THR A 83 -6.32 10.40 -9.57
CA THR A 83 -7.01 9.51 -8.65
C THR A 83 -6.82 8.06 -9.06
N LEU A 84 -6.59 7.19 -8.08
CA LEU A 84 -6.68 5.75 -8.25
C LEU A 84 -7.31 5.15 -6.99
N LYS A 85 -8.40 4.41 -7.18
CA LYS A 85 -9.13 3.74 -6.11
C LYS A 85 -9.23 2.26 -6.42
N THR A 86 -9.02 1.43 -5.41
CA THR A 86 -9.23 -0.01 -5.50
C THR A 86 -10.26 -0.47 -4.50
N ASP A 87 -11.08 -1.44 -4.91
CA ASP A 87 -12.07 -2.08 -4.04
C ASP A 87 -12.30 -3.52 -4.51
N PHE A 88 -13.07 -4.29 -3.76
CA PHE A 88 -13.48 -5.61 -4.16
C PHE A 88 -14.91 -5.64 -4.72
N ASP A 89 -15.08 -6.35 -5.83
CA ASP A 89 -16.40 -6.80 -6.28
C ASP A 89 -16.90 -7.91 -5.33
N LYS A 90 -17.83 -7.53 -4.46
CA LYS A 90 -18.38 -8.40 -3.43
C LYS A 90 -19.14 -9.60 -4.01
N GLU A 91 -19.79 -9.44 -5.16
CA GLU A 91 -20.52 -10.53 -5.80
C GLU A 91 -19.56 -11.58 -6.38
N MET A 92 -18.45 -11.13 -6.93
CA MET A 92 -17.40 -12.05 -7.38
C MET A 92 -16.77 -12.81 -6.21
N LEU A 93 -16.53 -12.13 -5.07
CA LEU A 93 -15.93 -12.77 -3.88
C LEU A 93 -16.81 -13.89 -3.30
N LYS A 94 -18.14 -13.84 -3.43
CA LYS A 94 -19.06 -14.90 -3.00
C LYS A 94 -18.82 -16.25 -3.70
N LYS A 95 -18.09 -16.25 -4.80
CA LYS A 95 -17.70 -17.46 -5.56
C LYS A 95 -16.46 -18.16 -4.97
N GLY A 96 -15.87 -17.59 -3.93
CA GLY A 96 -14.66 -18.11 -3.29
C GLY A 96 -14.92 -19.38 -2.48
N LYS A 97 -14.07 -20.38 -2.65
CA LYS A 97 -14.17 -21.67 -1.98
C LYS A 97 -13.00 -21.90 -1.04
N ALA A 98 -13.20 -22.74 -0.02
CA ALA A 98 -12.14 -23.09 0.93
C ALA A 98 -10.91 -23.73 0.25
N GLU A 99 -11.14 -24.53 -0.78
CA GLU A 99 -10.10 -25.21 -1.57
C GLU A 99 -9.20 -24.26 -2.36
N ASP A 100 -9.68 -23.04 -2.63
CA ASP A 100 -8.88 -22.01 -3.32
C ASP A 100 -7.79 -21.39 -2.41
N CYS A 101 -7.87 -21.60 -1.11
CA CYS A 101 -7.02 -20.99 -0.10
C CYS A 101 -6.26 -22.00 0.77
N PRO A 102 -5.55 -22.99 0.21
CA PRO A 102 -4.90 -24.03 0.97
C PRO A 102 -3.79 -23.45 1.85
N GLY A 103 -3.86 -23.71 3.17
CA GLY A 103 -2.80 -23.31 4.13
C GLY A 103 -2.62 -21.80 4.32
N GLN A 104 -3.51 -20.97 3.83
CA GLN A 104 -3.43 -19.51 3.99
C GLN A 104 -3.86 -19.09 5.40
N LYS A 105 -2.97 -18.41 6.13
CA LYS A 105 -3.25 -17.90 7.48
C LYS A 105 -4.28 -16.77 7.53
N HIS A 106 -4.49 -16.07 6.43
CA HIS A 106 -5.39 -14.91 6.30
C HIS A 106 -6.51 -15.21 5.31
N THR A 107 -7.34 -16.20 5.64
CA THR A 107 -8.56 -16.52 4.89
C THR A 107 -9.74 -15.88 5.60
N TRP A 108 -10.50 -15.06 4.90
CA TRP A 108 -11.77 -14.54 5.40
C TRP A 108 -12.87 -15.53 5.06
N ARG A 109 -13.59 -15.98 6.07
CA ARG A 109 -14.83 -16.70 5.91
C ARG A 109 -15.97 -15.73 6.16
N THR A 110 -16.91 -15.64 5.24
CA THR A 110 -18.13 -14.86 5.41
C THR A 110 -19.32 -15.69 5.00
N GLU A 111 -20.38 -15.63 5.80
CA GLU A 111 -21.67 -16.25 5.50
C GLU A 111 -22.53 -15.28 4.71
N HIS A 112 -23.15 -15.76 3.64
CA HIS A 112 -24.17 -15.04 2.88
C HIS A 112 -25.29 -15.99 2.49
N ASN A 113 -26.52 -15.71 2.92
CA ASN A 113 -27.71 -16.55 2.67
C ASN A 113 -27.51 -18.04 3.04
N GLY A 114 -26.90 -18.29 4.20
CA GLY A 114 -26.65 -19.65 4.70
C GLY A 114 -25.52 -20.41 3.99
N SER A 115 -24.77 -19.75 3.13
CA SER A 115 -23.59 -20.31 2.46
C SER A 115 -22.33 -19.57 2.85
N ASP A 116 -21.28 -20.32 3.19
CA ASP A 116 -19.95 -19.78 3.47
C ASP A 116 -19.20 -19.54 2.17
N TYR A 117 -18.50 -18.42 2.09
CA TYR A 117 -17.47 -18.18 1.07
C TYR A 117 -16.13 -17.79 1.70
N TYR A 118 -15.05 -18.12 1.01
CA TYR A 118 -13.70 -17.98 1.51
C TYR A 118 -12.89 -17.09 0.58
N VAL A 119 -12.19 -16.13 1.16
CA VAL A 119 -11.34 -15.20 0.40
C VAL A 119 -9.95 -15.16 1.00
N CYS A 120 -8.95 -15.43 0.19
CA CYS A 120 -7.55 -15.17 0.50
C CYS A 120 -6.96 -14.28 -0.60
N SER A 121 -6.23 -13.26 -0.22
CA SER A 121 -5.65 -12.33 -1.18
C SER A 121 -4.21 -12.00 -0.85
N LYS A 122 -3.43 -11.70 -1.91
CA LYS A 122 -2.11 -11.09 -1.83
C LYS A 122 -2.04 -10.01 -2.89
N ILE A 123 -2.04 -8.75 -2.46
CA ILE A 123 -2.08 -7.59 -3.35
C ILE A 123 -0.95 -6.65 -2.99
N ASN A 124 -0.03 -6.41 -3.93
CA ASN A 124 1.11 -5.55 -3.73
C ASN A 124 1.10 -4.41 -4.75
N TYR A 125 1.36 -3.21 -4.27
CA TYR A 125 1.40 -2.00 -5.09
C TYR A 125 2.83 -1.46 -5.17
N GLN A 126 3.26 -1.12 -6.38
CA GLN A 126 4.45 -0.33 -6.66
C GLN A 126 4.00 0.99 -7.30
N VAL A 127 4.24 2.07 -6.59
CA VAL A 127 3.86 3.42 -6.99
C VAL A 127 5.12 4.22 -7.27
N TYR A 128 5.20 4.82 -8.44
CA TYR A 128 6.27 5.73 -8.81
C TYR A 128 5.68 7.11 -9.06
N LEU A 129 6.24 8.10 -8.40
CA LEU A 129 5.79 9.49 -8.44
C LEU A 129 6.91 10.43 -8.91
N PRO A 130 6.59 11.50 -9.65
CA PRO A 130 7.54 12.58 -9.91
C PRO A 130 8.12 13.17 -8.61
N ARG A 131 9.38 13.63 -8.61
CA ARG A 131 10.07 14.15 -7.40
C ARG A 131 9.28 15.18 -6.61
N ASN A 132 8.52 16.04 -7.31
CA ASN A 132 7.76 17.12 -6.68
C ASN A 132 6.28 16.81 -6.50
N ALA A 133 5.88 15.55 -6.69
CA ALA A 133 4.48 15.15 -6.54
C ALA A 133 4.05 15.19 -5.09
N LYS A 134 2.92 15.86 -4.83
CA LYS A 134 2.19 15.75 -3.57
C LYS A 134 1.49 14.40 -3.54
N LEU A 135 1.51 13.74 -2.38
CA LEU A 135 0.89 12.43 -2.19
C LEU A 135 -0.19 12.48 -1.13
N LYS A 136 -1.36 11.95 -1.47
CA LYS A 136 -2.37 11.52 -0.52
C LYS A 136 -2.61 10.02 -0.72
N LEU A 137 -2.25 9.20 0.27
CA LEU A 137 -2.35 7.75 0.22
C LEU A 137 -3.14 7.23 1.42
N GLU A 138 -4.20 6.50 1.14
CA GLU A 138 -5.02 5.88 2.16
C GLU A 138 -5.20 4.38 1.86
N THR A 139 -5.14 3.55 2.90
CA THR A 139 -5.44 2.11 2.81
C THR A 139 -6.16 1.63 4.07
N ILE A 140 -6.90 0.54 3.95
CA ILE A 140 -7.46 -0.17 5.10
C ILE A 140 -6.42 -1.15 5.63
N ASN A 141 -5.92 -2.03 4.78
CA ASN A 141 -4.87 -2.98 5.12
C ASN A 141 -3.63 -2.67 4.29
N GLY A 142 -2.47 -2.92 4.84
CA GLY A 142 -1.23 -2.86 4.10
C GLY A 142 -0.15 -2.02 4.77
N ASN A 143 1.06 -2.53 4.65
CA ASN A 143 2.26 -1.82 5.07
C ASN A 143 2.65 -0.81 3.99
N ILE A 144 2.94 0.41 4.39
CA ILE A 144 3.32 1.51 3.49
C ILE A 144 4.81 1.80 3.66
N ASP A 145 5.57 1.73 2.56
CA ASP A 145 7.00 2.10 2.50
C ASP A 145 7.18 3.24 1.49
N ILE A 146 7.54 4.44 1.96
CA ILE A 146 7.71 5.64 1.14
C ILE A 146 9.15 6.12 1.21
N LYS A 147 9.81 6.24 0.04
CA LYS A 147 11.19 6.73 -0.09
C LYS A 147 11.33 7.76 -1.18
N GLY A 148 12.15 8.78 -0.94
CA GLY A 148 12.49 9.82 -1.92
C GLY A 148 11.51 10.98 -2.00
N ALA A 149 10.55 11.07 -1.07
CA ALA A 149 9.64 12.21 -0.99
C ALA A 149 10.37 13.51 -0.64
N SER A 150 9.92 14.59 -1.24
CA SER A 150 10.41 15.93 -0.95
C SER A 150 9.31 17.01 -0.97
N SER A 151 8.08 16.60 -1.14
CA SER A 151 6.85 17.41 -1.22
C SER A 151 5.87 16.96 -0.15
N PRO A 152 4.75 17.66 0.06
CA PRO A 152 3.75 17.25 1.03
C PRO A 152 3.29 15.81 0.86
N VAL A 153 3.20 15.07 1.98
CA VAL A 153 2.74 13.69 2.04
C VAL A 153 1.69 13.54 3.13
N PHE A 154 0.55 12.97 2.76
CA PHE A 154 -0.40 12.39 3.69
C PHE A 154 -0.46 10.88 3.43
N ALA A 155 -0.14 10.06 4.43
CA ALA A 155 -0.22 8.61 4.35
C ALA A 155 -0.99 8.07 5.56
N LYS A 156 -2.00 7.23 5.29
CA LYS A 156 -2.85 6.64 6.32
C LYS A 156 -3.10 5.16 6.07
N THR A 157 -2.97 4.36 7.12
CA THR A 157 -3.38 2.95 7.13
C THR A 157 -4.20 2.65 8.38
N ILE A 158 -5.15 1.72 8.28
CA ILE A 158 -5.87 1.22 9.46
C ILE A 158 -5.11 0.03 10.07
N SER A 159 -4.77 -0.96 9.27
CA SER A 159 -4.07 -2.17 9.70
C SER A 159 -2.76 -2.35 8.93
N GLY A 160 -1.71 -1.72 9.41
CA GLY A 160 -0.38 -1.79 8.82
C GLY A 160 0.55 -0.75 9.44
N TYR A 161 1.83 -0.89 9.21
CA TYR A 161 2.80 0.12 9.59
C TYR A 161 3.07 1.09 8.43
N ILE A 162 3.62 2.26 8.78
CA ILE A 162 4.16 3.22 7.81
C ILE A 162 5.66 3.35 8.06
N ASP A 163 6.48 3.06 7.04
CA ASP A 163 7.93 3.31 7.03
C ASP A 163 8.21 4.44 6.01
N PHE A 164 8.57 5.60 6.52
CA PHE A 164 8.76 6.81 5.73
C PHE A 164 10.17 7.36 5.91
N SER A 165 10.88 7.53 4.78
CA SER A 165 12.22 8.12 4.78
C SER A 165 12.20 9.57 4.33
N TRP A 166 12.82 10.47 5.15
CA TRP A 166 12.92 11.89 4.87
C TRP A 166 14.39 12.34 4.82
N PRO A 167 14.79 13.23 3.90
CA PRO A 167 16.16 13.71 3.83
C PRO A 167 16.55 14.49 5.10
N LYS A 168 17.66 14.08 5.74
CA LYS A 168 18.18 14.71 6.98
C LYS A 168 18.36 16.22 6.85
N SER A 169 18.79 16.71 5.68
CA SER A 169 19.06 18.13 5.45
C SER A 169 17.83 18.97 5.12
N ARG A 170 16.66 18.35 4.97
CA ARG A 170 15.45 19.03 4.51
C ARG A 170 14.49 19.29 5.66
N GLY A 171 13.95 20.52 5.71
CA GLY A 171 12.90 20.85 6.69
C GLY A 171 11.57 20.17 6.38
N ALA A 172 10.78 19.96 7.42
CA ALA A 172 9.40 19.46 7.32
C ALA A 172 8.56 19.92 8.52
N ASN A 173 7.26 20.08 8.29
CA ASN A 173 6.24 20.12 9.35
C ASN A 173 5.69 18.71 9.50
N LEU A 174 5.79 18.15 10.70
CA LEU A 174 5.43 16.77 10.98
C LEU A 174 4.16 16.68 11.80
N ALA A 175 3.29 15.74 11.43
CA ALA A 175 2.13 15.31 12.20
C ALA A 175 2.05 13.79 12.14
N MET A 176 2.31 13.10 13.25
CA MET A 176 2.34 11.64 13.30
C MET A 176 1.37 11.12 14.34
N LYS A 177 0.61 10.08 14.00
CA LYS A 177 -0.38 9.49 14.90
C LYS A 177 -0.43 7.97 14.75
N THR A 178 -0.51 7.28 15.88
CA THR A 178 -0.97 5.90 15.94
C THR A 178 -1.89 5.72 17.15
N ILE A 179 -2.77 4.71 17.14
CA ILE A 179 -3.67 4.45 18.27
C ILE A 179 -3.11 3.34 19.17
N THR A 180 -2.72 2.21 18.60
CA THR A 180 -2.21 1.06 19.37
C THR A 180 -0.74 0.74 19.11
N GLY A 181 -0.08 1.47 18.20
CA GLY A 181 1.34 1.35 17.91
C GLY A 181 2.18 2.45 18.55
N GLU A 182 3.41 2.54 18.12
CA GLU A 182 4.39 3.52 18.56
C GLU A 182 4.96 4.30 17.37
N VAL A 183 5.48 5.50 17.64
CA VAL A 183 6.19 6.32 16.64
C VAL A 183 7.68 6.23 16.92
N TYR A 184 8.44 5.77 15.93
CA TYR A 184 9.89 5.68 15.98
C TYR A 184 10.51 6.66 15.01
N THR A 185 11.54 7.39 15.44
CA THR A 185 12.28 8.29 14.56
C THR A 185 13.74 8.40 14.98
N ASP A 186 14.61 8.58 14.00
CA ASP A 186 16.02 8.94 14.18
C ASP A 186 16.33 10.37 13.67
N LEU A 187 15.28 11.15 13.33
CA LEU A 187 15.39 12.57 13.03
C LEU A 187 15.30 13.42 14.29
N ASP A 188 16.05 14.51 14.32
CA ASP A 188 15.95 15.51 15.37
C ASP A 188 14.69 16.36 15.14
N ILE A 189 13.68 16.15 15.98
CA ILE A 189 12.39 16.83 15.87
C ILE A 189 12.23 17.84 16.99
N ASP A 190 11.91 19.09 16.64
CA ASP A 190 11.45 20.08 17.60
C ASP A 190 9.94 19.94 17.81
N PHE A 191 9.56 19.21 18.87
CA PHE A 191 8.16 18.94 19.19
C PHE A 191 7.47 20.16 19.79
N LYS A 192 6.29 20.49 19.30
CA LYS A 192 5.45 21.58 19.80
C LYS A 192 4.94 21.36 21.21
N ASN A 193 4.70 20.10 21.61
CA ASN A 193 4.02 19.73 22.86
C ASN A 193 4.92 18.93 23.81
N LYS A 194 6.12 19.43 24.13
CA LYS A 194 7.09 18.76 25.03
C LYS A 194 6.59 18.53 26.47
N LYS A 195 5.49 19.17 26.90
CA LYS A 195 4.99 19.16 28.29
C LYS A 195 3.64 18.49 28.50
N GLN A 196 2.97 17.99 27.46
CA GLN A 196 1.69 17.29 27.66
C GLN A 196 1.95 15.88 28.17
N LYS A 197 1.28 15.52 29.29
CA LYS A 197 1.22 14.13 29.76
C LYS A 197 0.63 13.28 28.64
N ASN A 198 1.24 12.13 28.36
CA ASN A 198 0.79 11.19 27.35
C ASN A 198 -0.70 10.92 27.51
N PRO A 199 -1.55 11.23 26.51
CA PRO A 199 -2.94 10.84 26.56
C PRO A 199 -3.03 9.32 26.49
N ILE A 200 -4.09 8.76 27.06
CA ILE A 200 -4.27 7.31 27.23
C ILE A 200 -4.42 6.60 25.87
N VAL A 201 -4.83 7.28 24.81
CA VAL A 201 -5.01 6.71 23.46
C VAL A 201 -4.70 7.74 22.37
N GLY A 202 -3.84 7.36 21.43
CA GLY A 202 -3.73 7.92 20.08
C GLY A 202 -3.53 9.44 19.99
N TYR A 203 -2.50 10.01 20.60
CA TYR A 203 -2.23 11.43 20.45
C TYR A 203 -1.47 11.77 19.17
N LEU A 204 -1.69 12.99 18.70
CA LEU A 204 -0.99 13.55 17.54
C LEU A 204 0.36 14.13 18.00
N LEU A 205 1.45 13.56 17.48
CA LEU A 205 2.80 14.11 17.63
C LEU A 205 3.02 15.17 16.56
N GLU A 206 3.16 16.42 16.95
CA GLU A 206 3.45 17.53 16.06
C GLU A 206 4.81 18.13 16.35
N GLY A 207 5.54 18.47 15.29
CA GLY A 207 6.85 19.08 15.42
C GLY A 207 7.40 19.52 14.07
N THR A 208 8.63 20.04 14.10
CA THR A 208 9.35 20.44 12.89
C THR A 208 10.74 19.83 12.85
N VAL A 209 11.21 19.58 11.62
CA VAL A 209 12.61 19.25 11.33
C VAL A 209 13.22 20.43 10.59
N ASN A 210 14.44 20.85 10.97
CA ASN A 210 15.19 21.93 10.34
C ASN A 210 14.36 23.22 10.10
N GLY A 211 13.57 23.63 11.09
CA GLY A 211 12.80 24.88 11.02
C GLY A 211 11.50 24.79 10.21
N GLY A 212 11.07 23.62 9.81
CA GLY A 212 9.82 23.42 9.06
C GLY A 212 9.99 23.35 7.55
N GLY A 213 8.87 23.12 6.84
CA GLY A 213 8.86 22.93 5.39
C GLY A 213 7.57 22.29 4.90
N PRO A 214 7.63 21.38 3.92
CA PRO A 214 6.46 20.64 3.45
C PRO A 214 5.77 19.88 4.58
N ASP A 215 4.45 19.80 4.52
CA ASP A 215 3.66 19.06 5.49
C ASP A 215 3.77 17.56 5.25
N VAL A 216 4.12 16.82 6.30
CA VAL A 216 4.20 15.36 6.32
C VAL A 216 3.28 14.84 7.43
N ARG A 217 2.21 14.18 7.04
CA ARG A 217 1.24 13.59 7.97
C ARG A 217 1.17 12.08 7.80
N LEU A 218 1.48 11.35 8.86
CA LEU A 218 1.54 9.89 8.88
C LEU A 218 0.60 9.35 9.95
N GLU A 219 -0.37 8.51 9.57
CA GLU A 219 -1.35 7.96 10.49
C GLU A 219 -1.48 6.44 10.36
N SER A 220 -1.23 5.71 11.43
CA SER A 220 -1.60 4.31 11.56
C SER A 220 -2.63 4.17 12.69
N ILE A 221 -3.57 3.22 12.58
CA ILE A 221 -4.46 2.92 13.70
C ILE A 221 -3.87 1.78 14.54
N SER A 222 -3.52 0.67 13.94
CA SER A 222 -3.20 -0.57 14.67
C SER A 222 -1.73 -0.93 14.69
N ASN A 223 -0.83 -0.07 14.18
CA ASN A 223 0.59 -0.43 14.09
C ASN A 223 1.50 0.80 14.14
N ASN A 224 2.80 0.58 14.01
CA ASN A 224 3.82 1.58 14.19
C ASN A 224 3.96 2.55 13.01
N VAL A 225 4.48 3.74 13.32
CA VAL A 225 4.96 4.72 12.34
C VAL A 225 6.47 4.86 12.52
N TYR A 226 7.22 4.60 11.46
CA TYR A 226 8.67 4.78 11.41
C TYR A 226 8.99 5.97 10.51
N LEU A 227 9.60 7.00 11.08
CA LEU A 227 10.13 8.15 10.35
C LEU A 227 11.65 8.09 10.38
N ARG A 228 12.28 7.80 9.26
CA ARG A 228 13.71 7.55 9.15
C ARG A 228 14.44 8.68 8.42
N LYS A 229 15.64 8.97 8.85
CA LYS A 229 16.56 9.82 8.07
C LYS A 229 17.10 9.07 6.86
N ASN A 230 17.23 9.79 5.75
CA ASN A 230 17.81 9.31 4.50
C ASN A 230 19.03 10.16 4.14
#